data_f94c880e76500e470152be27d794c6a7
#
_entry.id   f94c880e76500e470152be27d794c6a7
#
_cell.length_a   1.000
_cell.length_b   1.000
_cell.length_c   1.000
_cell.angle_alpha   90.00
_cell.angle_beta   90.00
_cell.angle_gamma   90.00
#
_symmetry.space_group_name_H-M   'P 1'
#
loop_
_entity.id
_entity.type
_entity.pdbx_description
1 polymer ?
#
loop_
_entity_poly.entity_id
_entity_poly.type
_entity_poly.pdbx_seq_one_letter_code
_entity_poly.pdbx_strand_id
1 'polypeptide(L)'
;SCSCSETVMQVQAAAASGSVRSCPIPANALLEQYRQDGSYADCYCTDVIGDVSHERYVEAFYTTSVFKLERLILRFAVSRPSTDAQAAQLAQGTADSFAAWSVEARSDNQLLLCDLHGRTRSWLMTAPLENGAGTRLYFGSAVVPTRDKKSGETRLGPAFSGLLGFHRLYSKILLSAARSRLQSQLADH
;
A
#
# COMPACT_ATOMS: atom_id res chain seq x y z
N SER A 1 35.85 17.83 18.66
CA SER A 1 34.74 18.51 17.93
C SER A 1 34.45 17.91 16.55
N CYS A 2 34.77 16.63 16.30
CA CYS A 2 34.49 15.96 15.02
C CYS A 2 33.27 15.00 15.06
N SER A 3 32.72 14.72 16.23
CA SER A 3 31.70 13.66 16.36
C SER A 3 30.27 14.09 15.95
N CYS A 4 29.95 15.38 15.97
CA CYS A 4 28.61 15.89 15.67
C CYS A 4 28.28 15.91 14.17
N SER A 5 29.29 16.15 13.32
CA SER A 5 29.10 16.26 11.86
C SER A 5 28.90 14.90 11.19
N GLU A 6 29.55 13.85 11.69
CA GLU A 6 29.39 12.48 11.17
C GLU A 6 28.02 11.89 11.54
N THR A 7 27.52 12.17 12.73
CA THR A 7 26.17 11.74 13.17
C THR A 7 25.08 12.42 12.34
N VAL A 8 25.22 13.71 12.05
CA VAL A 8 24.26 14.46 11.21
C VAL A 8 24.30 13.97 9.76
N MET A 9 25.47 13.67 9.21
CA MET A 9 25.60 13.09 7.86
C MET A 9 25.05 11.66 7.77
N GLN A 10 25.23 10.84 8.80
CA GLN A 10 24.66 9.48 8.83
C GLN A 10 23.13 9.50 9.00
N VAL A 11 22.59 10.43 9.77
CA VAL A 11 21.14 10.64 9.91
C VAL A 11 20.54 11.16 8.60
N GLN A 12 21.21 12.06 7.90
CA GLN A 12 20.79 12.51 6.57
C GLN A 12 20.91 11.41 5.50
N ALA A 13 21.93 10.56 5.56
CA ALA A 13 22.06 9.41 4.64
C ALA A 13 21.01 8.33 4.90
N ALA A 14 20.59 8.10 6.13
CA ALA A 14 19.49 7.19 6.46
C ALA A 14 18.13 7.76 6.01
N ALA A 15 17.92 9.07 6.07
CA ALA A 15 16.74 9.75 5.53
C ALA A 15 16.72 9.80 3.99
N ALA A 16 17.89 9.70 3.34
CA ALA A 16 18.02 9.71 1.88
C ALA A 16 17.75 8.36 1.20
N SER A 17 17.58 7.27 1.95
CA SER A 17 17.20 5.95 1.37
C SER A 17 15.70 5.86 1.12
N GLY A 18 15.21 6.73 0.24
CA GLY A 18 13.82 6.70 -0.23
C GLY A 18 13.50 5.55 -1.18
N SER A 19 14.29 4.48 -1.18
CA SER A 19 13.99 3.27 -1.94
C SER A 19 12.87 2.48 -1.27
N VAL A 20 11.99 1.93 -2.09
CA VAL A 20 10.97 0.99 -1.63
C VAL A 20 11.65 -0.34 -1.27
N ARG A 21 11.43 -0.81 -0.05
CA ARG A 21 11.99 -2.06 0.47
C ARG A 21 10.91 -2.97 1.00
N SER A 22 11.15 -4.28 0.93
CA SER A 22 10.32 -5.25 1.64
C SER A 22 10.55 -5.10 3.14
N CYS A 23 9.49 -5.22 3.93
CA CYS A 23 9.54 -5.12 5.38
C CYS A 23 8.57 -6.13 6.03
N PRO A 24 8.79 -6.49 7.30
CA PRO A 24 7.80 -7.26 8.06
C PRO A 24 6.47 -6.50 8.16
N ILE A 25 5.37 -7.24 8.19
CA ILE A 25 4.06 -6.67 8.50
C ILE A 25 4.09 -6.24 9.98
N PRO A 26 3.80 -4.98 10.31
CA PRO A 26 3.73 -4.53 11.70
C PRO A 26 2.69 -5.32 12.50
N ALA A 27 2.98 -5.62 13.77
CA ALA A 27 2.10 -6.42 14.63
C ALA A 27 0.70 -5.80 14.83
N ASN A 28 0.59 -4.47 14.73
CA ASN A 28 -0.68 -3.74 14.82
C ASN A 28 -1.35 -3.50 13.46
N ALA A 29 -0.84 -4.11 12.37
CA ALA A 29 -1.39 -3.95 11.05
C ALA A 29 -2.72 -4.69 10.91
N LEU A 30 -3.72 -4.05 10.28
CA LEU A 30 -4.99 -4.70 9.92
C LEU A 30 -4.77 -5.91 8.99
N LEU A 31 -3.65 -5.92 8.24
CA LEU A 31 -3.25 -7.02 7.36
C LEU A 31 -2.73 -8.25 8.12
N GLU A 32 -2.29 -8.11 9.37
CA GLU A 32 -1.62 -9.18 10.14
C GLU A 32 -2.49 -10.42 10.31
N GLN A 33 -3.81 -10.26 10.40
CA GLN A 33 -4.75 -11.38 10.48
C GLN A 33 -4.58 -12.39 9.32
N TYR A 34 -4.30 -11.91 8.11
CA TYR A 34 -4.13 -12.76 6.93
C TYR A 34 -2.82 -13.54 6.94
N ARG A 35 -1.78 -13.04 7.60
CA ARG A 35 -0.53 -13.79 7.80
C ARG A 35 -0.75 -14.99 8.73
N GLN A 36 -1.58 -14.82 9.75
CA GLN A 36 -1.90 -15.87 10.72
C GLN A 36 -2.79 -16.97 10.13
N ASP A 37 -3.64 -16.64 9.16
CA ASP A 37 -4.55 -17.59 8.50
C ASP A 37 -3.87 -18.47 7.43
N GLY A 38 -2.53 -18.37 7.27
CA GLY A 38 -1.79 -19.12 6.25
C GLY A 38 -1.99 -18.61 4.83
N SER A 39 -2.60 -17.43 4.67
CA SER A 39 -2.67 -16.72 3.40
C SER A 39 -1.28 -16.21 2.99
N TYR A 40 -1.07 -16.02 1.69
CA TYR A 40 0.09 -15.25 1.25
C TYR A 40 -0.12 -13.79 1.64
N ALA A 41 0.87 -13.20 2.30
CA ALA A 41 0.87 -11.77 2.61
C ALA A 41 2.28 -11.19 2.43
N ASP A 42 2.36 -10.00 1.87
CA ASP A 42 3.60 -9.23 1.72
C ASP A 42 3.43 -7.78 2.17
N CYS A 43 4.56 -7.15 2.45
CA CYS A 43 4.60 -5.76 2.87
C CYS A 43 5.85 -5.07 2.34
N TYR A 44 5.65 -3.85 1.87
CA TYR A 44 6.69 -2.93 1.43
C TYR A 44 6.57 -1.62 2.18
N CYS A 45 7.70 -0.97 2.41
CA CYS A 45 7.70 0.35 3.00
C CYS A 45 8.70 1.28 2.31
N THR A 46 8.45 2.57 2.46
CA THR A 46 9.33 3.66 2.05
C THR A 46 9.15 4.83 3.00
N ASP A 47 10.16 5.68 3.10
CA ASP A 47 10.14 6.82 3.99
C ASP A 47 10.03 8.12 3.17
N VAL A 48 9.26 9.08 3.66
CA VAL A 48 9.14 10.44 3.12
C VAL A 48 9.52 11.44 4.19
N ILE A 49 10.19 12.53 3.79
CA ILE A 49 10.52 13.63 4.68
C ILE A 49 9.25 14.46 4.90
N GLY A 50 9.01 14.87 6.14
CA GLY A 50 7.83 15.64 6.52
C GLY A 50 6.66 14.79 7.00
N ASP A 51 5.67 15.47 7.55
CA ASP A 51 4.46 14.85 8.06
C ASP A 51 3.45 14.65 6.92
N VAL A 52 3.08 13.39 6.71
CA VAL A 52 2.09 12.98 5.70
C VAL A 52 0.93 12.30 6.40
N SER A 53 -0.25 12.93 6.35
CA SER A 53 -1.46 12.30 6.86
C SER A 53 -1.82 11.04 6.07
N HIS A 54 -2.49 10.10 6.74
CA HIS A 54 -2.96 8.88 6.09
C HIS A 54 -3.90 9.18 4.91
N GLU A 55 -4.78 10.16 5.05
CA GLU A 55 -5.68 10.63 3.99
C GLU A 55 -4.91 11.06 2.73
N ARG A 56 -3.88 11.92 2.88
CA ARG A 56 -3.03 12.34 1.76
C ARG A 56 -2.31 11.17 1.10
N TYR A 57 -1.87 10.20 1.91
CA TYR A 57 -1.22 9.01 1.36
C TYR A 57 -2.18 8.16 0.55
N VAL A 58 -3.38 7.86 1.07
CA VAL A 58 -4.41 7.08 0.37
C VAL A 58 -4.79 7.75 -0.95
N GLU A 59 -5.06 9.05 -0.93
CA GLU A 59 -5.39 9.81 -2.13
C GLU A 59 -4.24 9.78 -3.15
N ALA A 60 -3.01 10.07 -2.70
CA ALA A 60 -1.83 10.02 -3.57
C ALA A 60 -1.63 8.65 -4.21
N PHE A 61 -1.80 7.57 -3.45
CA PHE A 61 -1.64 6.19 -3.92
C PHE A 61 -2.63 5.85 -5.05
N TYR A 62 -3.91 6.10 -4.82
CA TYR A 62 -4.98 5.74 -5.76
C TYR A 62 -5.14 6.71 -6.94
N THR A 63 -4.47 7.85 -6.92
CA THR A 63 -4.45 8.83 -8.03
C THR A 63 -3.13 8.85 -8.81
N THR A 64 -2.18 7.94 -8.52
CA THR A 64 -0.97 7.78 -9.33
C THR A 64 -1.30 7.41 -10.78
N SER A 65 -0.42 7.78 -11.71
CA SER A 65 -0.58 7.41 -13.12
C SER A 65 -0.60 5.90 -13.32
N VAL A 66 0.16 5.15 -12.52
CA VAL A 66 0.18 3.68 -12.53
C VAL A 66 -1.16 3.12 -12.12
N PHE A 67 -1.75 3.63 -11.04
CA PHE A 67 -3.06 3.16 -10.58
C PHE A 67 -4.19 3.63 -11.51
N LYS A 68 -4.07 4.79 -12.15
CA LYS A 68 -5.01 5.25 -13.19
C LYS A 68 -5.04 4.30 -14.38
N LEU A 69 -3.90 3.72 -14.77
CA LEU A 69 -3.86 2.69 -15.81
C LEU A 69 -4.61 1.42 -15.37
N GLU A 70 -4.42 0.98 -14.13
CA GLU A 70 -5.19 -0.15 -13.56
C GLU A 70 -6.69 0.14 -13.56
N ARG A 71 -7.11 1.34 -13.13
CA ARG A 71 -8.52 1.78 -13.18
C ARG A 71 -9.08 1.74 -14.60
N LEU A 72 -8.29 2.13 -15.60
CA LEU A 72 -8.69 2.06 -17.01
C LEU A 72 -8.92 0.60 -17.44
N ILE A 73 -8.01 -0.31 -17.07
CA ILE A 73 -8.15 -1.74 -17.36
C ILE A 73 -9.39 -2.30 -16.67
N LEU A 74 -9.62 -1.98 -15.40
CA LEU A 74 -10.80 -2.41 -14.64
C LEU A 74 -12.10 -1.86 -15.22
N ARG A 75 -12.09 -0.63 -15.75
CA ARG A 75 -13.26 -0.05 -16.43
C ARG A 75 -13.73 -0.90 -17.62
N PHE A 76 -12.78 -1.41 -18.41
CA PHE A 76 -13.11 -2.23 -19.57
C PHE A 76 -13.32 -3.71 -19.22
N ALA A 77 -12.59 -4.25 -18.25
CA ALA A 77 -12.65 -5.68 -17.91
C ALA A 77 -13.82 -6.02 -16.98
N VAL A 78 -14.21 -5.10 -16.09
CA VAL A 78 -15.20 -5.38 -15.01
C VAL A 78 -16.34 -4.36 -14.97
N SER A 79 -16.40 -3.42 -15.92
CA SER A 79 -17.41 -2.35 -15.99
C SER A 79 -17.54 -1.53 -14.68
N ARG A 80 -16.42 -1.32 -13.98
CA ARG A 80 -16.35 -0.55 -12.72
C ARG A 80 -15.50 0.71 -12.92
N PRO A 81 -16.09 1.80 -13.45
CA PRO A 81 -15.38 3.07 -13.55
C PRO A 81 -15.13 3.67 -12.17
N SER A 82 -14.02 4.37 -12.02
CA SER A 82 -13.71 5.12 -10.81
C SER A 82 -13.03 6.44 -11.16
N THR A 83 -13.20 7.45 -10.30
CA THR A 83 -12.71 8.81 -10.49
C THR A 83 -11.73 9.21 -9.39
N ASP A 84 -10.95 10.27 -9.61
CA ASP A 84 -10.07 10.83 -8.58
C ASP A 84 -10.88 11.41 -7.41
N ALA A 85 -12.09 11.94 -7.66
CA ALA A 85 -13.00 12.40 -6.60
C ALA A 85 -13.43 11.23 -5.70
N GLN A 86 -13.67 10.05 -6.24
CA GLN A 86 -13.98 8.85 -5.45
C GLN A 86 -12.77 8.35 -4.65
N ALA A 87 -11.55 8.50 -5.19
CA ALA A 87 -10.33 8.21 -4.42
C ALA A 87 -10.18 9.17 -3.22
N ALA A 88 -10.48 10.45 -3.39
CA ALA A 88 -10.51 11.42 -2.31
C ALA A 88 -11.59 11.08 -1.26
N GLN A 89 -12.79 10.69 -1.68
CA GLN A 89 -13.85 10.24 -0.76
C GLN A 89 -13.45 8.99 0.03
N LEU A 90 -12.77 8.02 -0.61
CA LEU A 90 -12.22 6.86 0.08
C LEU A 90 -11.20 7.29 1.13
N ALA A 91 -10.28 8.21 0.77
CA ALA A 91 -9.26 8.75 1.66
C ALA A 91 -9.87 9.46 2.88
N GLN A 92 -10.89 10.27 2.66
CA GLN A 92 -11.63 11.00 3.71
C GLN A 92 -12.53 10.10 4.58
N GLY A 93 -12.70 8.83 4.22
CA GLY A 93 -13.58 7.91 4.95
C GLY A 93 -15.06 8.10 4.66
N THR A 94 -15.43 8.87 3.64
CA THR A 94 -16.82 9.12 3.23
C THR A 94 -17.36 8.12 2.20
N ALA A 95 -16.48 7.22 1.70
CA ALA A 95 -16.85 6.14 0.79
C ALA A 95 -16.32 4.80 1.32
N ASP A 96 -17.14 3.75 1.22
CA ASP A 96 -16.82 2.38 1.62
C ASP A 96 -16.49 1.47 0.43
N SER A 97 -16.42 2.03 -0.77
CA SER A 97 -16.04 1.30 -1.99
C SER A 97 -15.34 2.22 -2.98
N PHE A 98 -14.40 1.63 -3.73
CA PHE A 98 -13.66 2.33 -4.77
C PHE A 98 -13.24 1.35 -5.87
N ALA A 99 -13.62 1.62 -7.14
CA ALA A 99 -13.39 0.73 -8.27
C ALA A 99 -13.92 -0.70 -7.98
N ALA A 100 -13.05 -1.70 -7.99
CA ALA A 100 -13.37 -3.10 -7.69
C ALA A 100 -13.10 -3.47 -6.21
N TRP A 101 -12.92 -2.48 -5.33
CA TRP A 101 -12.55 -2.66 -3.93
C TRP A 101 -13.64 -2.16 -2.99
N SER A 102 -13.82 -2.84 -1.87
CA SER A 102 -14.64 -2.40 -0.74
C SER A 102 -13.80 -2.28 0.52
N VAL A 103 -14.13 -1.33 1.38
CA VAL A 103 -13.48 -1.17 2.68
C VAL A 103 -13.85 -2.36 3.56
N GLU A 104 -12.85 -3.11 4.02
CA GLU A 104 -13.01 -4.20 4.97
C GLU A 104 -12.78 -3.72 6.41
N ALA A 105 -11.74 -2.90 6.60
CA ALA A 105 -11.43 -2.30 7.89
C ALA A 105 -10.71 -0.97 7.72
N ARG A 106 -10.81 -0.11 8.72
CA ARG A 106 -10.21 1.22 8.75
C ARG A 106 -9.81 1.60 10.17
N SER A 107 -8.71 2.33 10.31
CA SER A 107 -8.33 3.07 11.53
C SER A 107 -7.80 4.44 11.13
N ASP A 108 -7.39 5.26 12.11
CA ASP A 108 -6.89 6.61 11.86
C ASP A 108 -5.70 6.65 10.89
N ASN A 109 -4.87 5.61 10.89
CA ASN A 109 -3.66 5.53 10.09
C ASN A 109 -3.60 4.29 9.19
N GLN A 110 -4.70 3.55 9.01
CA GLN A 110 -4.74 2.34 8.18
C GLN A 110 -6.02 2.22 7.37
N LEU A 111 -5.90 1.64 6.19
CA LEU A 111 -7.00 1.27 5.31
C LEU A 111 -6.76 -0.15 4.78
N LEU A 112 -7.72 -1.04 4.97
CA LEU A 112 -7.73 -2.39 4.42
C LEU A 112 -8.90 -2.53 3.46
N LEU A 113 -8.60 -2.85 2.20
CA LEU A 113 -9.57 -3.08 1.14
C LEU A 113 -9.62 -4.56 0.74
N CYS A 114 -10.82 -5.00 0.39
CA CYS A 114 -11.11 -6.32 -0.14
C CYS A 114 -11.59 -6.20 -1.60
N ASP A 115 -11.11 -7.07 -2.48
CA ASP A 115 -11.59 -7.13 -3.85
C ASP A 115 -13.03 -7.72 -3.94
N LEU A 116 -13.68 -7.54 -5.08
CA LEU A 116 -15.06 -8.01 -5.33
C LEU A 116 -15.25 -9.51 -5.11
N HIS A 117 -14.20 -10.31 -5.22
CA HIS A 117 -14.25 -11.76 -5.08
C HIS A 117 -13.82 -12.25 -3.70
N GLY A 118 -13.42 -11.35 -2.80
CA GLY A 118 -12.93 -11.68 -1.47
C GLY A 118 -11.59 -12.43 -1.46
N ARG A 119 -10.83 -12.38 -2.57
CA ARG A 119 -9.61 -13.16 -2.77
C ARG A 119 -8.34 -12.40 -2.49
N THR A 120 -8.36 -11.10 -2.69
CA THR A 120 -7.18 -10.25 -2.48
C THR A 120 -7.48 -9.13 -1.50
N ARG A 121 -6.45 -8.72 -0.78
CA ARG A 121 -6.47 -7.56 0.12
C ARG A 121 -5.42 -6.56 -0.32
N SER A 122 -5.75 -5.29 -0.21
CA SER A 122 -4.85 -4.16 -0.36
C SER A 122 -4.86 -3.35 0.94
N TRP A 123 -3.68 -3.10 1.48
CA TRP A 123 -3.55 -2.44 2.77
C TRP A 123 -2.55 -1.30 2.70
N LEU A 124 -2.95 -0.15 3.23
CA LEU A 124 -2.14 1.05 3.37
C LEU A 124 -2.05 1.46 4.83
N MET A 125 -0.86 1.89 5.27
CA MET A 125 -0.65 2.43 6.61
C MET A 125 0.40 3.54 6.59
N THR A 126 0.25 4.52 7.47
CA THR A 126 1.26 5.53 7.77
C THR A 126 1.73 5.37 9.22
N ALA A 127 3.02 5.64 9.46
CA ALA A 127 3.58 5.73 10.80
C ALA A 127 4.65 6.84 10.85
N PRO A 128 4.77 7.57 11.96
CA PRO A 128 5.88 8.52 12.12
C PRO A 128 7.22 7.78 12.13
N LEU A 129 8.25 8.42 11.59
CA LEU A 129 9.61 7.92 11.74
C LEU A 129 10.09 8.13 13.19
N GLU A 130 10.90 7.20 13.69
CA GLU A 130 11.42 7.25 15.07
C GLU A 130 12.18 8.53 15.39
N ASN A 131 12.85 9.12 14.40
CA ASN A 131 13.57 10.39 14.52
C ASN A 131 12.67 11.64 14.39
N GLY A 132 11.38 11.47 14.19
CA GLY A 132 10.42 12.57 13.99
C GLY A 132 10.60 13.37 12.70
N ALA A 133 11.51 12.98 11.81
CA ALA A 133 11.84 13.76 10.61
C ALA A 133 10.91 13.48 9.42
N GLY A 134 9.96 12.55 9.55
CA GLY A 134 9.08 12.21 8.45
C GLY A 134 8.11 11.08 8.76
N THR A 135 7.55 10.54 7.68
CA THR A 135 6.50 9.53 7.72
C THR A 135 6.94 8.28 6.97
N ARG A 136 6.74 7.12 7.55
CA ARG A 136 6.87 5.84 6.88
C ARG A 136 5.55 5.45 6.25
N LEU A 137 5.59 5.16 4.96
CA LEU A 137 4.48 4.68 4.18
C LEU A 137 4.60 3.17 4.02
N TYR A 138 3.53 2.45 4.30
CA TYR A 138 3.43 1.01 4.11
C TYR A 138 2.38 0.68 3.07
N PHE A 139 2.72 -0.26 2.21
CA PHE A 139 1.78 -0.93 1.31
C PHE A 139 1.93 -2.44 1.48
N GLY A 140 0.83 -3.12 1.73
CA GLY A 140 0.81 -4.57 1.83
C GLY A 140 -0.36 -5.17 1.07
N SER A 141 -0.23 -6.44 0.75
CA SER A 141 -1.30 -7.19 0.12
C SER A 141 -1.38 -8.61 0.68
N ALA A 142 -2.56 -9.20 0.59
CA ALA A 142 -2.75 -10.60 0.92
C ALA A 142 -3.59 -11.29 -0.16
N VAL A 143 -3.29 -12.58 -0.37
CA VAL A 143 -4.08 -13.46 -1.24
C VAL A 143 -4.63 -14.59 -0.40
N VAL A 144 -5.95 -14.62 -0.27
CA VAL A 144 -6.67 -15.63 0.50
C VAL A 144 -6.81 -16.88 -0.37
N PRO A 145 -6.34 -18.05 0.10
CA PRO A 145 -6.45 -19.28 -0.65
C PRO A 145 -7.92 -19.70 -0.81
N THR A 146 -8.25 -20.22 -1.98
CA THR A 146 -9.59 -20.77 -2.25
C THR A 146 -9.61 -22.24 -1.91
N ARG A 147 -10.60 -22.67 -1.14
CA ARG A 147 -10.88 -24.09 -0.91
C ARG A 147 -11.56 -24.66 -2.14
N ASP A 148 -10.96 -25.63 -2.79
CA ASP A 148 -11.59 -26.35 -3.88
C ASP A 148 -12.79 -27.13 -3.34
N LYS A 149 -13.99 -26.85 -3.88
CA LYS A 149 -15.24 -27.51 -3.44
C LYS A 149 -15.26 -29.01 -3.75
N LYS A 150 -14.42 -29.48 -4.69
CA LYS A 150 -14.38 -30.91 -5.09
C LYS A 150 -13.32 -31.71 -4.35
N SER A 151 -12.13 -31.14 -4.12
CA SER A 151 -11.01 -31.85 -3.48
C SER A 151 -10.85 -31.50 -2.01
N GLY A 152 -11.48 -30.42 -1.52
CA GLY A 152 -11.28 -29.91 -0.16
C GLY A 152 -9.89 -29.30 0.09
N GLU A 153 -8.99 -29.36 -0.91
CA GLU A 153 -7.64 -28.80 -0.81
C GLU A 153 -7.67 -27.28 -0.93
N THR A 154 -6.88 -26.65 -0.09
CA THR A 154 -6.66 -25.20 -0.11
C THR A 154 -5.51 -24.89 -1.06
N ARG A 155 -5.79 -24.20 -2.18
CA ARG A 155 -4.79 -23.87 -3.20
C ARG A 155 -4.77 -22.38 -3.52
N LEU A 156 -3.56 -21.84 -3.64
CA LEU A 156 -3.33 -20.49 -4.15
C LEU A 156 -3.45 -20.40 -5.69
N GLY A 157 -3.71 -21.51 -6.37
CA GLY A 157 -3.87 -21.62 -7.81
C GLY A 157 -2.55 -21.62 -8.60
N PRO A 158 -2.47 -22.34 -9.73
CA PRO A 158 -1.23 -22.46 -10.51
C PRO A 158 -0.78 -21.13 -11.14
N ALA A 159 -1.70 -20.23 -11.43
CA ALA A 159 -1.39 -18.89 -11.92
C ALA A 159 -0.74 -17.97 -10.88
N PHE A 160 -0.88 -18.29 -9.59
CA PHE A 160 -0.35 -17.48 -8.50
C PHE A 160 1.17 -17.37 -8.52
N SER A 161 1.88 -18.49 -8.74
CA SER A 161 3.36 -18.49 -8.76
C SER A 161 3.93 -17.66 -9.92
N GLY A 162 3.28 -17.67 -11.09
CA GLY A 162 3.68 -16.85 -12.24
C GLY A 162 3.39 -15.36 -12.04
N LEU A 163 2.28 -15.05 -11.37
CA LEU A 163 1.88 -13.66 -11.08
C LEU A 163 2.61 -13.07 -9.88
N LEU A 164 3.19 -13.89 -9.00
CA LEU A 164 3.82 -13.43 -7.76
C LEU A 164 5.00 -12.48 -8.02
N GLY A 165 5.85 -12.80 -8.99
CA GLY A 165 6.97 -11.94 -9.39
C GLY A 165 6.49 -10.60 -9.95
N PHE A 166 5.48 -10.62 -10.80
CA PHE A 166 4.83 -9.43 -11.35
C PHE A 166 4.17 -8.61 -10.23
N HIS A 167 3.45 -9.26 -9.32
CA HIS A 167 2.79 -8.62 -8.19
C HIS A 167 3.78 -7.87 -7.28
N ARG A 168 4.92 -8.49 -6.96
CA ARG A 168 5.99 -7.87 -6.16
C ARG A 168 6.58 -6.63 -6.83
N LEU A 169 6.84 -6.71 -8.13
CA LEU A 169 7.34 -5.58 -8.91
C LEU A 169 6.30 -4.46 -8.96
N TYR A 170 5.05 -4.80 -9.24
CA TYR A 170 3.94 -3.87 -9.33
C TYR A 170 3.69 -3.13 -8.00
N SER A 171 3.72 -3.84 -6.88
CA SER A 171 3.60 -3.26 -5.53
C SER A 171 4.67 -2.21 -5.25
N LYS A 172 5.92 -2.49 -5.64
CA LYS A 172 7.04 -1.54 -5.51
C LYS A 172 6.85 -0.31 -6.39
N ILE A 173 6.38 -0.48 -7.61
CA ILE A 173 6.13 0.61 -8.55
C ILE A 173 5.02 1.52 -8.02
N LEU A 174 3.90 0.96 -7.53
CA LEU A 174 2.80 1.72 -6.94
C LEU A 174 3.25 2.55 -5.75
N LEU A 175 3.97 1.94 -4.81
CA LEU A 175 4.44 2.64 -3.63
C LEU A 175 5.48 3.72 -3.97
N SER A 176 6.36 3.46 -4.94
CA SER A 176 7.34 4.44 -5.44
C SER A 176 6.64 5.62 -6.10
N ALA A 177 5.61 5.39 -6.90
CA ALA A 177 4.83 6.44 -7.56
C ALA A 177 4.09 7.31 -6.54
N ALA A 178 3.47 6.71 -5.52
CA ALA A 178 2.81 7.43 -4.43
C ALA A 178 3.80 8.30 -3.65
N ARG A 179 4.98 7.76 -3.31
CA ARG A 179 6.05 8.50 -2.66
C ARG A 179 6.50 9.71 -3.48
N SER A 180 6.79 9.51 -4.76
CA SER A 180 7.24 10.60 -5.65
C SER A 180 6.20 11.71 -5.74
N ARG A 181 4.92 11.36 -5.83
CA ARG A 181 3.83 12.33 -5.85
C ARG A 181 3.75 13.15 -4.55
N LEU A 182 3.85 12.49 -3.40
CA LEU A 182 3.82 13.16 -2.10
C LEU A 182 5.02 14.10 -1.93
N GLN A 183 6.21 13.68 -2.34
CA GLN A 183 7.41 14.52 -2.25
C GLN A 183 7.31 15.77 -3.14
N SER A 184 6.77 15.65 -4.36
CA SER A 184 6.52 16.82 -5.21
C SER A 184 5.55 17.78 -4.54
N GLN A 185 4.46 17.28 -3.96
CA GLN A 185 3.47 18.11 -3.26
C GLN A 185 4.02 18.80 -2.00
N LEU A 186 4.99 18.18 -1.32
CA LEU A 186 5.66 18.77 -0.15
C LEU A 186 6.72 19.82 -0.53
N ALA A 187 7.29 19.72 -1.73
CA ALA A 187 8.28 20.69 -2.23
C ALA A 187 7.65 21.97 -2.75
N ASP A 188 6.35 21.93 -3.12
CA ASP A 188 5.59 23.06 -3.67
C ASP A 188 4.97 23.96 -2.56
N HIS A 189 5.18 23.62 -1.27
CA HIS A 189 4.70 24.35 -0.09
C HIS A 189 5.87 24.84 0.79
#